data_8ad6e15f88cdcb17776c3099abea07dc
#
_entry.id   8ad6e15f88cdcb17776c3099abea07dc
#
_cell.length_a   1.000
_cell.length_b   1.000
_cell.length_c   1.000
_cell.angle_alpha   90.00
_cell.angle_beta   90.00
_cell.angle_gamma   90.00
#
_symmetry.space_group_name_H-M   'P 1'
#
loop_
_entity.id
_entity.type
_entity.pdbx_description
1 polymer ?
#
loop_
_entity_poly.entity_id
_entity_poly.type
_entity_poly.pdbx_seq_one_letter_code
_entity_poly.pdbx_strand_id
1 'polypeptide(L)'
;MSIYTNYFRRSKLRQENPIAGFFINAWLIFFAVASIIPMAWLLLTPSKNDADVTNRHALAFGEFSGYKKAWNNLQFFDEGVIFTWLLNSISYTAAIVFIATVTATLAGFVLSTSSIKFKKSILISTLITMLVPPMALVVPVFVLVDKLSLMDNPVAVIFVSSLYPFGVFLAYVYFTTTVPRELYEAGRIDGCSDFKLFTKIALPLSWPLVSLLAFFAFIGNWANYFLPYILLPSSVNYTLPIGLGFLFSATPAINPSVGATSVPIYKPEIALAGVLIALPIMIVFMISQKRLVRGMLSGSIKE
;
A
#
# COMPACT_ATOMS: atom_id res chain seq x y z
N MET A 1 12.09 21.69 -18.30
CA MET A 1 13.45 21.12 -18.15
C MET A 1 14.27 21.78 -17.03
N SER A 2 13.88 22.93 -16.51
CA SER A 2 14.63 23.74 -15.52
C SER A 2 14.40 23.35 -14.03
N ILE A 3 13.39 22.61 -13.68
CA ILE A 3 13.05 22.29 -12.26
C ILE A 3 13.90 21.12 -11.72
N TYR A 4 14.40 20.24 -12.57
CA TYR A 4 15.24 19.11 -12.16
C TYR A 4 16.66 19.49 -11.79
N THR A 5 17.20 20.58 -12.33
CA THR A 5 18.57 21.07 -12.05
C THR A 5 18.70 21.69 -10.65
N ASN A 6 17.63 22.17 -10.05
CA ASN A 6 17.69 22.80 -8.73
C ASN A 6 17.56 21.80 -7.55
N TYR A 7 17.02 20.59 -7.78
CA TYR A 7 16.90 19.57 -6.73
C TYR A 7 18.25 18.95 -6.34
N PHE A 8 19.22 18.98 -7.23
CA PHE A 8 20.61 18.59 -6.94
C PHE A 8 21.52 19.78 -6.53
N ARG A 9 20.94 20.95 -6.35
CA ARG A 9 21.68 22.02 -5.69
C ARG A 9 21.93 21.55 -4.27
N ARG A 10 23.17 21.09 -4.02
CA ARG A 10 23.68 20.69 -2.70
C ARG A 10 23.11 21.67 -1.70
N SER A 11 22.44 21.19 -0.64
CA SER A 11 21.90 22.07 0.40
C SER A 11 22.99 23.06 0.81
N LYS A 12 22.66 24.32 1.08
CA LYS A 12 23.65 25.35 1.50
C LYS A 12 24.56 24.81 2.61
N LEU A 13 24.00 24.06 3.58
CA LEU A 13 24.75 23.39 4.64
C LEU A 13 25.85 22.46 4.13
N ARG A 14 25.66 21.81 2.99
CA ARG A 14 26.61 20.87 2.39
C ARG A 14 27.72 21.61 1.63
N GLN A 15 27.47 22.85 1.18
CA GLN A 15 28.45 23.72 0.55
C GLN A 15 29.28 24.54 1.58
N GLU A 16 28.64 24.93 2.69
CA GLU A 16 29.25 25.79 3.72
C GLU A 16 30.07 25.00 4.75
N ASN A 17 29.75 23.68 4.97
CA ASN A 17 30.48 22.85 5.94
C ASN A 17 30.75 21.44 5.39
N PRO A 18 31.98 21.15 4.90
CA PRO A 18 32.32 19.85 4.33
C PRO A 18 32.25 18.71 5.36
N ILE A 19 32.48 19.00 6.65
CA ILE A 19 32.38 18.02 7.72
C ILE A 19 30.93 17.59 7.92
N ALA A 20 29.99 18.53 7.99
CA ALA A 20 28.57 18.24 8.06
C ALA A 20 28.11 17.45 6.83
N GLY A 21 28.59 17.80 5.64
CA GLY A 21 28.31 17.06 4.41
C GLY A 21 28.81 15.61 4.45
N PHE A 22 29.95 15.34 5.05
CA PHE A 22 30.48 13.99 5.24
C PHE A 22 29.58 13.17 6.17
N PHE A 23 29.20 13.70 7.33
CA PHE A 23 28.33 12.99 8.29
C PHE A 23 26.95 12.71 7.71
N ILE A 24 26.34 13.65 6.98
CA ILE A 24 25.05 13.45 6.31
C ILE A 24 25.17 12.31 5.28
N ASN A 25 26.22 12.29 4.46
CA ASN A 25 26.41 11.22 3.49
C ASN A 25 26.66 9.86 4.15
N ALA A 26 27.50 9.82 5.16
CA ALA A 26 27.79 8.60 5.90
C ALA A 26 26.51 8.02 6.52
N TRP A 27 25.68 8.87 7.13
CA TRP A 27 24.40 8.47 7.70
C TRP A 27 23.42 7.94 6.64
N LEU A 28 23.31 8.63 5.49
CA LEU A 28 22.46 8.20 4.38
C LEU A 28 22.91 6.84 3.81
N ILE A 29 24.22 6.64 3.64
CA ILE A 29 24.79 5.38 3.16
C ILE A 29 24.53 4.27 4.19
N PHE A 30 24.79 4.54 5.47
CA PHE A 30 24.52 3.57 6.56
C PHE A 30 23.05 3.14 6.54
N PHE A 31 22.12 4.10 6.49
CA PHE A 31 20.69 3.80 6.45
C PHE A 31 20.27 3.03 5.19
N ALA A 32 20.83 3.40 4.02
CA ALA A 32 20.58 2.69 2.77
C ALA A 32 21.08 1.24 2.84
N VAL A 33 22.31 1.01 3.32
CA VAL A 33 22.85 -0.35 3.48
C VAL A 33 22.04 -1.14 4.48
N ALA A 34 21.74 -0.59 5.66
CA ALA A 34 20.91 -1.24 6.69
C ALA A 34 19.52 -1.64 6.17
N SER A 35 18.93 -0.84 5.27
CA SER A 35 17.63 -1.13 4.65
C SER A 35 17.71 -2.17 3.53
N ILE A 36 18.82 -2.21 2.78
CA ILE A 36 19.01 -3.14 1.67
C ILE A 36 19.34 -4.56 2.16
N ILE A 37 20.07 -4.72 3.28
CA ILE A 37 20.50 -6.02 3.79
C ILE A 37 19.31 -6.99 4.02
N PRO A 38 18.24 -6.62 4.74
CA PRO A 38 17.10 -7.52 4.93
C PRO A 38 16.41 -7.90 3.62
N MET A 39 16.30 -6.95 2.69
CA MET A 39 15.69 -7.21 1.38
C MET A 39 16.57 -8.13 0.52
N ALA A 40 17.88 -7.91 0.53
CA ALA A 40 18.82 -8.79 -0.15
C ALA A 40 18.78 -10.21 0.44
N TRP A 41 18.72 -10.34 1.75
CA TRP A 41 18.57 -11.64 2.41
C TRP A 41 17.28 -12.34 1.98
N LEU A 42 16.15 -11.63 1.98
CA LEU A 42 14.85 -12.15 1.56
C LEU A 42 14.88 -12.64 0.10
N LEU A 43 15.51 -11.87 -0.79
CA LEU A 43 15.64 -12.21 -2.20
C LEU A 43 16.58 -13.40 -2.42
N LEU A 44 17.70 -13.50 -1.70
CA LEU A 44 18.71 -14.53 -1.91
C LEU A 44 18.37 -15.87 -1.23
N THR A 45 17.58 -15.86 -0.16
CA THR A 45 17.26 -17.06 0.61
C THR A 45 16.58 -18.17 -0.20
N PRO A 46 15.62 -17.88 -1.12
CA PRO A 46 14.98 -18.94 -1.94
C PRO A 46 15.96 -19.68 -2.86
N SER A 47 17.14 -19.12 -3.14
CA SER A 47 18.16 -19.80 -3.94
C SER A 47 18.89 -20.93 -3.19
N LYS A 48 18.66 -21.08 -1.89
CA LYS A 48 19.40 -21.98 -0.99
C LYS A 48 18.56 -23.19 -0.60
N ASN A 49 19.26 -24.25 -0.11
CA ASN A 49 18.60 -25.29 0.66
C ASN A 49 18.43 -24.85 2.12
N ASP A 50 17.52 -25.48 2.88
CA ASP A 50 17.25 -25.11 4.28
C ASP A 50 18.49 -25.18 5.17
N ALA A 51 19.31 -26.21 5.02
CA ALA A 51 20.59 -26.34 5.74
C ALA A 51 21.57 -25.19 5.41
N ASP A 52 21.63 -24.78 4.13
CA ASP A 52 22.50 -23.69 3.70
C ASP A 52 22.06 -22.31 4.23
N VAL A 53 20.76 -22.11 4.46
CA VAL A 53 20.27 -20.86 5.06
C VAL A 53 20.85 -20.65 6.45
N THR A 54 21.09 -21.74 7.18
CA THR A 54 21.65 -21.67 8.54
C THR A 54 23.19 -21.73 8.55
N ASN A 55 23.81 -22.50 7.64
CA ASN A 55 25.23 -22.84 7.69
C ASN A 55 26.10 -21.98 6.77
N ARG A 56 25.52 -21.29 5.77
CA ARG A 56 26.27 -20.41 4.85
C ARG A 56 26.11 -18.95 5.23
N HIS A 57 26.97 -18.09 4.64
CA HIS A 57 26.82 -16.64 4.79
C HIS A 57 25.41 -16.18 4.38
N ALA A 58 24.81 -15.32 5.20
CA ALA A 58 23.43 -14.87 5.05
C ALA A 58 23.12 -14.29 3.65
N LEU A 59 24.08 -13.56 3.06
CA LEU A 59 23.97 -12.93 1.75
C LEU A 59 24.62 -13.74 0.62
N ALA A 60 25.05 -14.99 0.86
CA ALA A 60 25.54 -15.83 -0.23
C ALA A 60 24.37 -16.24 -1.16
N PHE A 61 24.64 -16.28 -2.45
CA PHE A 61 23.74 -16.87 -3.44
C PHE A 61 23.89 -18.40 -3.43
N GLY A 62 22.80 -19.12 -3.53
CA GLY A 62 22.80 -20.58 -3.70
C GLY A 62 22.78 -20.97 -5.18
N GLU A 63 21.65 -21.49 -5.66
CA GLU A 63 21.45 -21.90 -7.04
C GLU A 63 20.13 -21.35 -7.59
N PHE A 64 20.05 -21.09 -8.91
CA PHE A 64 18.80 -20.69 -9.53
C PHE A 64 17.70 -21.77 -9.44
N SER A 65 18.10 -23.03 -9.39
CA SER A 65 17.21 -24.19 -9.20
C SER A 65 16.43 -24.10 -7.88
N GLY A 66 17.01 -23.45 -6.84
CA GLY A 66 16.38 -23.24 -5.53
C GLY A 66 15.06 -22.47 -5.62
N TYR A 67 14.98 -21.42 -6.44
CA TYR A 67 13.74 -20.68 -6.65
C TYR A 67 12.62 -21.55 -7.24
N LYS A 68 12.97 -22.38 -8.25
CA LYS A 68 12.00 -23.28 -8.85
C LYS A 68 11.53 -24.33 -7.84
N LYS A 69 12.45 -24.86 -7.04
CA LYS A 69 12.13 -25.83 -5.98
C LYS A 69 11.21 -25.19 -4.93
N ALA A 70 11.57 -24.02 -4.41
CA ALA A 70 10.76 -23.30 -3.44
C ALA A 70 9.36 -22.95 -3.97
N TRP A 71 9.27 -22.54 -5.24
CA TRP A 71 7.98 -22.28 -5.90
C TRP A 71 7.14 -23.57 -6.03
N ASN A 72 7.73 -24.67 -6.47
CA ASN A 72 7.03 -25.95 -6.61
C ASN A 72 6.55 -26.45 -5.24
N ASN A 73 7.35 -26.31 -4.18
CA ASN A 73 6.96 -26.69 -2.84
C ASN A 73 5.79 -25.83 -2.32
N LEU A 74 5.79 -24.53 -2.59
CA LEU A 74 4.67 -23.65 -2.29
C LEU A 74 3.39 -24.05 -3.04
N GLN A 75 3.52 -24.42 -4.33
CA GLN A 75 2.39 -24.88 -5.13
C GLN A 75 1.86 -26.25 -4.73
N PHE A 76 2.70 -27.10 -4.11
CA PHE A 76 2.28 -28.40 -3.63
C PHE A 76 1.29 -28.30 -2.46
N PHE A 77 1.31 -27.17 -1.73
CA PHE A 77 0.35 -26.93 -0.67
C PHE A 77 -1.06 -26.73 -1.23
N ASP A 78 -1.99 -27.58 -0.77
CA ASP A 78 -3.42 -27.54 -1.09
C ASP A 78 -3.70 -27.30 -2.59
N GLU A 79 -3.11 -28.14 -3.43
CA GLU A 79 -3.30 -28.18 -4.89
C GLU A 79 -3.08 -26.81 -5.61
N GLY A 80 -2.17 -25.99 -5.10
CA GLY A 80 -1.82 -24.72 -5.73
C GLY A 80 -2.68 -23.52 -5.30
N VAL A 81 -3.36 -23.63 -4.18
CA VAL A 81 -4.22 -22.58 -3.61
C VAL A 81 -3.53 -21.21 -3.47
N ILE A 82 -2.18 -21.19 -3.37
CA ILE A 82 -1.40 -19.95 -3.28
C ILE A 82 -1.63 -19.04 -4.50
N PHE A 83 -1.81 -19.63 -5.70
CA PHE A 83 -2.11 -18.85 -6.88
C PHE A 83 -3.50 -18.18 -6.78
N THR A 84 -4.48 -18.89 -6.23
CA THR A 84 -5.81 -18.33 -5.93
C THR A 84 -5.71 -17.17 -4.94
N TRP A 85 -4.95 -17.32 -3.85
CA TRP A 85 -4.72 -16.24 -2.87
C TRP A 85 -4.04 -15.02 -3.48
N LEU A 86 -3.09 -15.23 -4.38
CA LEU A 86 -2.43 -14.14 -5.11
C LEU A 86 -3.44 -13.39 -6.01
N LEU A 87 -4.25 -14.12 -6.78
CA LEU A 87 -5.29 -13.52 -7.62
C LEU A 87 -6.34 -12.78 -6.79
N ASN A 88 -6.76 -13.35 -5.66
CA ASN A 88 -7.65 -12.68 -4.72
C ASN A 88 -7.05 -11.37 -4.21
N SER A 89 -5.78 -11.39 -3.78
CA SER A 89 -5.09 -10.17 -3.34
C SER A 89 -5.04 -9.11 -4.42
N ILE A 90 -4.72 -9.49 -5.65
CA ILE A 90 -4.67 -8.55 -6.79
C ILE A 90 -6.06 -7.97 -7.06
N SER A 91 -7.07 -8.83 -7.19
CA SER A 91 -8.43 -8.42 -7.57
C SER A 91 -9.09 -7.57 -6.48
N TYR A 92 -9.00 -7.99 -5.20
CA TYR A 92 -9.59 -7.23 -4.09
C TYR A 92 -8.89 -5.89 -3.91
N THR A 93 -7.55 -5.89 -3.89
CA THR A 93 -6.80 -4.64 -3.74
C THR A 93 -7.04 -3.69 -4.92
N ALA A 94 -7.10 -4.19 -6.16
CA ALA A 94 -7.39 -3.35 -7.31
C ALA A 94 -8.79 -2.71 -7.21
N ALA A 95 -9.81 -3.48 -6.82
CA ALA A 95 -11.17 -2.97 -6.61
C ALA A 95 -11.21 -1.92 -5.49
N ILE A 96 -10.56 -2.19 -4.35
CA ILE A 96 -10.48 -1.27 -3.21
C ILE A 96 -9.80 0.03 -3.62
N VAL A 97 -8.63 -0.05 -4.26
CA VAL A 97 -7.86 1.13 -4.71
C VAL A 97 -8.68 1.98 -5.67
N PHE A 98 -9.36 1.35 -6.62
CA PHE A 98 -10.21 2.07 -7.57
C PHE A 98 -11.36 2.79 -6.86
N ILE A 99 -12.16 2.06 -6.07
CA ILE A 99 -13.33 2.62 -5.37
C ILE A 99 -12.89 3.70 -4.38
N ALA A 100 -11.90 3.42 -3.53
CA ALA A 100 -11.39 4.36 -2.53
C ALA A 100 -10.84 5.65 -3.15
N THR A 101 -10.07 5.52 -4.23
CA THR A 101 -9.47 6.69 -4.90
C THR A 101 -10.52 7.54 -5.59
N VAL A 102 -11.46 6.93 -6.31
CA VAL A 102 -12.54 7.64 -7.01
C VAL A 102 -13.44 8.35 -6.01
N THR A 103 -13.92 7.64 -4.99
CA THR A 103 -14.83 8.20 -3.98
C THR A 103 -14.16 9.31 -3.17
N ALA A 104 -12.89 9.13 -2.75
CA ALA A 104 -12.15 10.14 -2.02
C ALA A 104 -11.90 11.40 -2.86
N THR A 105 -11.52 11.25 -4.13
CA THR A 105 -11.29 12.38 -5.03
C THR A 105 -12.56 13.17 -5.30
N LEU A 106 -13.67 12.48 -5.58
CA LEU A 106 -14.98 13.10 -5.79
C LEU A 106 -15.48 13.81 -4.53
N ALA A 107 -15.43 13.14 -3.38
CA ALA A 107 -15.87 13.72 -2.11
C ALA A 107 -15.04 14.96 -1.73
N GLY A 108 -13.70 14.88 -1.87
CA GLY A 108 -12.81 16.01 -1.64
C GLY A 108 -13.08 17.20 -2.54
N PHE A 109 -13.31 16.96 -3.84
CA PHE A 109 -13.72 18.00 -4.80
C PHE A 109 -15.04 18.67 -4.40
N VAL A 110 -16.07 17.89 -4.14
CA VAL A 110 -17.39 18.41 -3.75
C VAL A 110 -17.30 19.19 -2.44
N LEU A 111 -16.59 18.67 -1.45
CA LEU A 111 -16.38 19.37 -0.18
C LEU A 111 -15.57 20.67 -0.35
N SER A 112 -14.67 20.78 -1.34
CA SER A 112 -13.88 21.99 -1.57
C SER A 112 -14.63 23.07 -2.31
N THR A 113 -15.44 22.71 -3.33
CA THR A 113 -16.03 23.64 -4.29
C THR A 113 -17.50 23.99 -4.00
N SER A 114 -18.22 23.15 -3.24
CA SER A 114 -19.65 23.33 -2.99
C SER A 114 -19.91 23.97 -1.62
N SER A 115 -21.02 24.72 -1.53
CA SER A 115 -21.55 25.34 -0.29
C SER A 115 -22.50 24.40 0.46
N ILE A 116 -22.01 23.20 0.82
CA ILE A 116 -22.83 22.19 1.53
C ILE A 116 -23.11 22.68 2.97
N LYS A 117 -24.37 22.65 3.39
CA LYS A 117 -24.85 23.13 4.70
C LYS A 117 -24.09 22.52 5.90
N PHE A 118 -23.72 21.25 5.84
CA PHE A 118 -23.04 20.52 6.92
C PHE A 118 -21.55 20.22 6.62
N LYS A 119 -20.93 20.95 5.71
CA LYS A 119 -19.51 20.75 5.30
C LYS A 119 -18.56 20.64 6.48
N LYS A 120 -18.63 21.55 7.46
CA LYS A 120 -17.77 21.55 8.65
C LYS A 120 -17.96 20.28 9.48
N SER A 121 -19.20 19.86 9.69
CA SER A 121 -19.51 18.62 10.43
C SER A 121 -18.98 17.39 9.73
N ILE A 122 -19.12 17.28 8.39
CA ILE A 122 -18.59 16.18 7.59
C ILE A 122 -17.05 16.13 7.73
N LEU A 123 -16.36 17.26 7.62
CA LEU A 123 -14.90 17.31 7.76
C LEU A 123 -14.44 16.94 9.19
N ILE A 124 -15.14 17.42 10.21
CA ILE A 124 -14.84 17.04 11.60
C ILE A 124 -15.08 15.55 11.82
N SER A 125 -16.19 14.99 11.33
CA SER A 125 -16.46 13.54 11.41
C SER A 125 -15.38 12.73 10.70
N THR A 126 -14.93 13.17 9.53
CA THR A 126 -13.83 12.53 8.80
C THR A 126 -12.55 12.51 9.64
N LEU A 127 -12.20 13.63 10.28
CA LEU A 127 -11.03 13.72 11.16
C LEU A 127 -11.17 12.81 12.39
N ILE A 128 -12.35 12.80 13.04
CA ILE A 128 -12.62 11.93 14.21
C ILE A 128 -12.46 10.46 13.80
N THR A 129 -12.98 10.05 12.64
CA THR A 129 -12.88 8.67 12.16
C THR A 129 -11.42 8.25 11.98
N MET A 130 -10.53 9.16 11.57
CA MET A 130 -9.10 8.86 11.43
C MET A 130 -8.38 8.64 12.78
N LEU A 131 -8.93 9.15 13.88
CA LEU A 131 -8.36 8.95 15.22
C LEU A 131 -8.76 7.61 15.85
N VAL A 132 -9.80 6.97 15.32
CA VAL A 132 -10.24 5.66 15.81
C VAL A 132 -9.27 4.58 15.35
N PRO A 133 -8.66 3.80 16.26
CA PRO A 133 -7.78 2.70 15.87
C PRO A 133 -8.54 1.67 15.02
N PRO A 134 -8.04 1.27 13.83
CA PRO A 134 -8.74 0.31 12.97
C PRO A 134 -9.06 -1.01 13.67
N MET A 135 -8.18 -1.48 14.56
CA MET A 135 -8.40 -2.70 15.35
C MET A 135 -9.61 -2.64 16.27
N ALA A 136 -9.96 -1.45 16.79
CA ALA A 136 -11.15 -1.27 17.64
C ALA A 136 -12.46 -1.40 16.84
N LEU A 137 -12.41 -1.18 15.54
CA LEU A 137 -13.58 -1.27 14.66
C LEU A 137 -13.85 -2.69 14.16
N VAL A 138 -12.94 -3.64 14.34
CA VAL A 138 -13.06 -4.97 13.75
C VAL A 138 -14.29 -5.72 14.29
N VAL A 139 -14.52 -5.71 15.59
CA VAL A 139 -15.68 -6.40 16.18
C VAL A 139 -17.01 -5.77 15.73
N PRO A 140 -17.21 -4.44 15.80
CA PRO A 140 -18.40 -3.81 15.23
C PRO A 140 -18.63 -4.10 13.74
N VAL A 141 -17.55 -4.09 12.95
CA VAL A 141 -17.61 -4.40 11.51
C VAL A 141 -18.00 -5.87 11.28
N PHE A 142 -17.40 -6.80 12.03
CA PHE A 142 -17.79 -8.21 11.98
C PHE A 142 -19.28 -8.40 12.23
N VAL A 143 -19.80 -7.83 13.33
CA VAL A 143 -21.24 -7.93 13.66
C VAL A 143 -22.13 -7.33 12.57
N LEU A 144 -21.69 -6.22 11.96
CA LEU A 144 -22.44 -5.58 10.87
C LEU A 144 -22.47 -6.47 9.62
N VAL A 145 -21.30 -7.02 9.22
CA VAL A 145 -21.16 -7.89 8.04
C VAL A 145 -21.94 -9.18 8.22
N ASP A 146 -21.92 -9.77 9.42
CA ASP A 146 -22.69 -10.97 9.77
C ASP A 146 -24.20 -10.72 9.66
N LYS A 147 -24.69 -9.62 10.25
CA LYS A 147 -26.11 -9.23 10.14
C LYS A 147 -26.57 -8.98 8.70
N LEU A 148 -25.66 -8.57 7.83
CA LEU A 148 -25.94 -8.37 6.40
C LEU A 148 -25.82 -9.66 5.60
N SER A 149 -25.49 -10.80 6.23
CA SER A 149 -25.23 -12.10 5.59
C SER A 149 -24.14 -12.02 4.51
N LEU A 150 -23.11 -11.19 4.76
CA LEU A 150 -21.97 -10.97 3.87
C LEU A 150 -20.67 -11.61 4.40
N MET A 151 -20.75 -12.49 5.39
CA MET A 151 -19.60 -13.27 5.84
C MET A 151 -19.10 -14.19 4.72
N ASP A 152 -17.79 -14.38 4.67
CA ASP A 152 -17.10 -15.15 3.64
C ASP A 152 -17.31 -14.62 2.20
N ASN A 153 -17.66 -13.36 2.07
CA ASN A 153 -17.87 -12.74 0.77
C ASN A 153 -16.81 -11.64 0.50
N PRO A 154 -16.03 -11.74 -0.58
CA PRO A 154 -15.05 -10.70 -0.96
C PRO A 154 -15.62 -9.29 -1.03
N VAL A 155 -16.90 -9.15 -1.40
CA VAL A 155 -17.58 -7.84 -1.50
C VAL A 155 -17.57 -7.12 -0.15
N ALA A 156 -17.72 -7.85 0.98
CA ALA A 156 -17.67 -7.24 2.31
C ALA A 156 -16.31 -6.61 2.60
N VAL A 157 -15.22 -7.33 2.30
CA VAL A 157 -13.85 -6.82 2.47
C VAL A 157 -13.61 -5.62 1.56
N ILE A 158 -14.00 -5.72 0.28
CA ILE A 158 -13.82 -4.64 -0.70
C ILE A 158 -14.58 -3.39 -0.25
N PHE A 159 -15.85 -3.53 0.14
CA PHE A 159 -16.68 -2.39 0.52
C PHE A 159 -16.15 -1.70 1.79
N VAL A 160 -15.89 -2.46 2.86
CA VAL A 160 -15.40 -1.91 4.13
C VAL A 160 -14.03 -1.25 3.96
N SER A 161 -13.12 -1.91 3.23
CA SER A 161 -11.77 -1.39 2.99
C SER A 161 -11.73 -0.20 2.03
N SER A 162 -12.79 0.03 1.26
CA SER A 162 -12.92 1.19 0.36
C SER A 162 -13.35 2.47 1.09
N LEU A 163 -13.79 2.38 2.35
CA LEU A 163 -14.07 3.56 3.18
C LEU A 163 -12.74 4.23 3.54
N TYR A 164 -12.50 5.41 2.95
CA TYR A 164 -11.17 6.04 2.97
C TYR A 164 -11.20 7.48 3.49
N PRO A 165 -11.47 7.71 4.80
CA PRO A 165 -11.57 9.05 5.39
C PRO A 165 -10.31 9.90 5.19
N PHE A 166 -9.12 9.30 5.36
CA PHE A 166 -7.85 9.98 5.11
C PHE A 166 -7.76 10.52 3.68
N GLY A 167 -8.16 9.71 2.69
CA GLY A 167 -8.16 10.11 1.29
C GLY A 167 -9.12 11.26 1.01
N VAL A 168 -10.31 11.24 1.60
CA VAL A 168 -11.30 12.33 1.48
C VAL A 168 -10.74 13.63 2.04
N PHE A 169 -10.15 13.60 3.23
CA PHE A 169 -9.55 14.77 3.85
C PHE A 169 -8.38 15.31 3.04
N LEU A 170 -7.48 14.43 2.60
CA LEU A 170 -6.32 14.82 1.78
C LEU A 170 -6.75 15.44 0.44
N ALA A 171 -7.78 14.88 -0.20
CA ALA A 171 -8.33 15.42 -1.43
C ALA A 171 -8.99 16.79 -1.19
N TYR A 172 -9.73 16.96 -0.10
CA TYR A 172 -10.31 18.25 0.29
C TYR A 172 -9.22 19.33 0.47
N VAL A 173 -8.15 19.01 1.21
CA VAL A 173 -7.02 19.93 1.41
C VAL A 173 -6.39 20.31 0.07
N TYR A 174 -6.09 19.32 -0.78
CA TYR A 174 -5.49 19.54 -2.08
C TYR A 174 -6.33 20.48 -2.97
N PHE A 175 -7.63 20.19 -3.14
CA PHE A 175 -8.50 21.03 -3.96
C PHE A 175 -8.73 22.42 -3.38
N THR A 176 -8.59 22.58 -2.08
CA THR A 176 -8.72 23.89 -1.42
C THR A 176 -7.46 24.75 -1.55
N THR A 177 -6.26 24.11 -1.54
CA THR A 177 -4.99 24.84 -1.43
C THR A 177 -4.20 24.90 -2.74
N THR A 178 -4.35 23.89 -3.60
CA THR A 178 -3.49 23.72 -4.79
C THR A 178 -4.18 24.15 -6.08
N VAL A 179 -5.48 23.95 -6.19
CA VAL A 179 -6.21 24.32 -7.42
C VAL A 179 -6.80 25.73 -7.24
N PRO A 180 -6.42 26.71 -8.08
CA PRO A 180 -6.94 28.07 -8.00
C PRO A 180 -8.46 28.11 -8.18
N ARG A 181 -9.14 28.86 -7.33
CA ARG A 181 -10.62 29.00 -7.36
C ARG A 181 -11.11 29.67 -8.64
N GLU A 182 -10.31 30.56 -9.17
CA GLU A 182 -10.57 31.32 -10.40
C GLU A 182 -10.85 30.40 -11.59
N LEU A 183 -10.21 29.21 -11.63
CA LEU A 183 -10.46 28.22 -12.68
C LEU A 183 -11.87 27.62 -12.60
N TYR A 184 -12.38 27.42 -11.39
CA TYR A 184 -13.75 26.93 -11.21
C TYR A 184 -14.79 28.01 -11.52
N GLU A 185 -14.50 29.25 -11.14
CA GLU A 185 -15.36 30.41 -11.42
C GLU A 185 -15.44 30.68 -12.93
N ALA A 186 -14.31 30.71 -13.63
CA ALA A 186 -14.28 30.84 -15.09
C ALA A 186 -15.05 29.72 -15.77
N GLY A 187 -14.85 28.47 -15.38
CA GLY A 187 -15.60 27.34 -15.93
C GLY A 187 -17.11 27.44 -15.71
N ARG A 188 -17.55 28.02 -14.56
CA ARG A 188 -18.99 28.26 -14.32
C ARG A 188 -19.55 29.37 -15.18
N ILE A 189 -18.78 30.44 -15.43
CA ILE A 189 -19.14 31.50 -16.35
C ILE A 189 -19.31 30.95 -17.78
N ASP A 190 -18.40 30.01 -18.16
CA ASP A 190 -18.47 29.29 -19.45
C ASP A 190 -19.61 28.24 -19.53
N GLY A 191 -20.45 28.13 -18.50
CA GLY A 191 -21.61 27.23 -18.48
C GLY A 191 -21.25 25.75 -18.17
N CYS A 192 -20.09 25.48 -17.60
CA CYS A 192 -19.75 24.12 -17.17
C CYS A 192 -20.59 23.69 -15.98
N SER A 193 -21.19 22.48 -16.07
CA SER A 193 -21.76 21.79 -14.90
C SER A 193 -20.64 21.33 -13.92
N ASP A 194 -21.01 21.08 -12.66
CA ASP A 194 -20.04 20.61 -11.66
C ASP A 194 -19.32 19.32 -12.08
N PHE A 195 -20.00 18.41 -12.81
CA PHE A 195 -19.39 17.22 -13.37
C PHE A 195 -18.36 17.55 -14.47
N LYS A 196 -18.63 18.54 -15.32
CA LYS A 196 -17.66 19.03 -16.33
C LYS A 196 -16.49 19.74 -15.66
N LEU A 197 -16.74 20.54 -14.63
CA LEU A 197 -15.67 21.17 -13.81
C LEU A 197 -14.75 20.10 -13.21
N PHE A 198 -15.34 19.06 -12.64
CA PHE A 198 -14.54 17.95 -12.10
C PHE A 198 -13.71 17.26 -13.18
N THR A 199 -14.36 16.77 -14.25
CA THR A 199 -13.70 15.90 -15.24
C THR A 199 -12.74 16.65 -16.17
N LYS A 200 -13.01 17.92 -16.49
CA LYS A 200 -12.24 18.70 -17.46
C LYS A 200 -11.21 19.63 -16.82
N ILE A 201 -11.41 20.06 -15.57
CA ILE A 201 -10.54 21.01 -14.89
C ILE A 201 -9.88 20.36 -13.67
N ALA A 202 -10.68 19.93 -12.69
CA ALA A 202 -10.14 19.47 -11.41
C ALA A 202 -9.33 18.17 -11.53
N LEU A 203 -9.87 17.15 -12.16
CA LEU A 203 -9.25 15.82 -12.27
C LEU A 203 -7.91 15.87 -13.05
N PRO A 204 -7.81 16.52 -14.23
CA PRO A 204 -6.53 16.64 -14.93
C PRO A 204 -5.45 17.35 -14.11
N LEU A 205 -5.81 18.39 -13.34
CA LEU A 205 -4.89 19.12 -12.49
C LEU A 205 -4.51 18.33 -11.22
N SER A 206 -5.32 17.35 -10.82
CA SER A 206 -5.13 16.59 -9.59
C SER A 206 -4.51 15.20 -9.79
N TRP A 207 -3.93 14.88 -10.95
CA TRP A 207 -3.24 13.60 -11.16
C TRP A 207 -2.17 13.28 -10.10
N PRO A 208 -1.38 14.25 -9.57
CA PRO A 208 -0.47 13.99 -8.46
C PRO A 208 -1.19 13.52 -7.20
N LEU A 209 -2.33 14.14 -6.85
CA LEU A 209 -3.18 13.72 -5.74
C LEU A 209 -3.75 12.32 -5.97
N VAL A 210 -4.35 12.07 -7.14
CA VAL A 210 -4.93 10.76 -7.48
C VAL A 210 -3.89 9.65 -7.35
N SER A 211 -2.67 9.89 -7.83
CA SER A 211 -1.56 8.94 -7.71
C SER A 211 -1.16 8.70 -6.25
N LEU A 212 -1.18 9.74 -5.41
CA LEU A 212 -0.89 9.66 -3.98
C LEU A 212 -1.96 8.86 -3.23
N LEU A 213 -3.24 9.14 -3.51
CA LEU A 213 -4.37 8.42 -2.93
C LEU A 213 -4.35 6.94 -3.30
N ALA A 214 -4.16 6.62 -4.58
CA ALA A 214 -4.07 5.25 -5.05
C ALA A 214 -2.89 4.49 -4.41
N PHE A 215 -1.75 5.15 -4.25
CA PHE A 215 -0.57 4.56 -3.61
C PHE A 215 -0.84 4.23 -2.14
N PHE A 216 -1.40 5.15 -1.35
CA PHE A 216 -1.70 4.88 0.05
C PHE A 216 -2.83 3.85 0.22
N ALA A 217 -3.86 3.90 -0.62
CA ALA A 217 -4.90 2.88 -0.63
C ALA A 217 -4.34 1.48 -0.97
N PHE A 218 -3.40 1.40 -1.92
CA PHE A 218 -2.73 0.15 -2.26
C PHE A 218 -1.91 -0.40 -1.08
N ILE A 219 -1.02 0.40 -0.50
CA ILE A 219 -0.17 -0.06 0.62
C ILE A 219 -1.02 -0.48 1.81
N GLY A 220 -2.06 0.30 2.15
CA GLY A 220 -2.93 0.01 3.28
C GLY A 220 -3.73 -1.29 3.13
N ASN A 221 -3.98 -1.73 1.90
CA ASN A 221 -4.83 -2.90 1.64
C ASN A 221 -4.08 -4.12 1.15
N TRP A 222 -2.99 -3.98 0.39
CA TRP A 222 -2.21 -5.11 -0.12
C TRP A 222 -1.69 -6.03 0.98
N ALA A 223 -1.14 -5.47 2.05
CA ALA A 223 -0.60 -6.21 3.19
C ALA A 223 -1.59 -6.36 4.35
N ASN A 224 -2.86 -5.98 4.15
CA ASN A 224 -3.87 -6.10 5.20
C ASN A 224 -4.18 -7.57 5.48
N TYR A 225 -3.89 -7.99 6.70
CA TYR A 225 -4.12 -9.34 7.18
C TYR A 225 -5.41 -9.43 8.02
N PHE A 226 -5.57 -8.51 8.95
CA PHE A 226 -6.46 -8.70 10.09
C PHE A 226 -7.96 -8.62 9.73
N LEU A 227 -8.37 -7.60 8.99
CA LEU A 227 -9.77 -7.45 8.59
C LEU A 227 -10.22 -8.58 7.65
N PRO A 228 -9.49 -8.90 6.56
CA PRO A 228 -9.85 -10.02 5.71
C PRO A 228 -9.81 -11.36 6.44
N TYR A 229 -8.88 -11.58 7.39
CA TYR A 229 -8.82 -12.80 8.21
C TYR A 229 -10.11 -13.09 8.97
N ILE A 230 -10.73 -12.03 9.50
CA ILE A 230 -11.96 -12.17 10.29
C ILE A 230 -13.21 -12.32 9.40
N LEU A 231 -13.22 -11.68 8.23
CA LEU A 231 -14.39 -11.67 7.35
C LEU A 231 -14.43 -12.82 6.36
N LEU A 232 -13.30 -13.48 6.07
CA LEU A 232 -13.17 -14.54 5.08
C LEU A 232 -12.68 -15.84 5.74
N PRO A 233 -13.55 -16.66 6.33
CA PRO A 233 -13.15 -17.92 6.97
C PRO A 233 -12.75 -19.02 5.98
N SER A 234 -13.23 -19.03 4.74
CA SER A 234 -12.92 -20.07 3.75
C SER A 234 -11.60 -19.83 3.03
N SER A 235 -10.75 -20.85 2.92
CA SER A 235 -9.42 -20.76 2.31
C SER A 235 -9.45 -20.29 0.85
N VAL A 236 -10.48 -20.62 0.10
CA VAL A 236 -10.64 -20.19 -1.30
C VAL A 236 -10.77 -18.69 -1.46
N ASN A 237 -11.26 -17.98 -0.44
CA ASN A 237 -11.46 -16.53 -0.43
C ASN A 237 -10.28 -15.77 0.20
N TYR A 238 -9.28 -16.47 0.74
CA TYR A 238 -8.16 -15.81 1.39
C TYR A 238 -7.40 -14.87 0.44
N THR A 239 -6.90 -13.78 1.01
CA THR A 239 -5.82 -13.01 0.39
C THR A 239 -4.48 -13.68 0.66
N LEU A 240 -3.47 -13.34 -0.14
CA LEU A 240 -2.12 -13.90 0.00
C LEU A 240 -1.55 -13.75 1.43
N PRO A 241 -1.63 -12.59 2.11
CA PRO A 241 -1.16 -12.48 3.48
C PRO A 241 -1.85 -13.45 4.45
N ILE A 242 -3.16 -13.67 4.32
CA ILE A 242 -3.89 -14.60 5.19
C ILE A 242 -3.44 -16.02 4.93
N GLY A 243 -3.47 -16.44 3.67
CA GLY A 243 -3.12 -17.80 3.28
C GLY A 243 -1.68 -18.16 3.70
N LEU A 244 -0.74 -17.24 3.51
CA LEU A 244 0.64 -17.43 3.95
C LEU A 244 0.76 -17.46 5.48
N GLY A 245 -0.04 -16.68 6.21
CA GLY A 245 -0.10 -16.75 7.67
C GLY A 245 -0.53 -18.14 8.17
N PHE A 246 -1.55 -18.73 7.55
CA PHE A 246 -1.97 -20.11 7.84
C PHE A 246 -0.91 -21.13 7.45
N LEU A 247 -0.35 -21.03 6.25
CA LEU A 247 0.73 -21.90 5.79
C LEU A 247 1.89 -21.91 6.79
N PHE A 248 2.32 -20.74 7.23
CA PHE A 248 3.46 -20.62 8.16
C PHE A 248 3.14 -21.15 9.55
N SER A 249 1.92 -20.93 10.06
CA SER A 249 1.52 -21.46 11.36
C SER A 249 1.45 -22.99 11.37
N ALA A 250 1.27 -23.62 10.22
CA ALA A 250 1.21 -25.08 10.04
C ALA A 250 2.59 -25.70 9.72
N THR A 251 3.68 -24.94 9.72
CA THR A 251 5.01 -25.44 9.36
C THR A 251 5.96 -25.51 10.57
N PRO A 252 6.74 -26.61 10.70
CA PRO A 252 7.71 -26.76 11.80
C PRO A 252 8.82 -25.68 11.81
N ALA A 253 9.09 -25.06 10.66
CA ALA A 253 10.12 -24.02 10.55
C ALA A 253 9.81 -22.75 11.36
N ILE A 254 8.51 -22.48 11.59
CA ILE A 254 8.03 -21.34 12.39
C ILE A 254 7.38 -21.82 13.69
N ASN A 255 6.64 -22.91 13.62
CA ASN A 255 5.94 -23.49 14.77
C ASN A 255 6.47 -24.90 15.09
N PRO A 256 7.51 -25.04 15.90
CA PRO A 256 8.09 -26.33 16.23
C PRO A 256 7.12 -27.32 16.91
N SER A 257 6.03 -26.83 17.49
CA SER A 257 5.01 -27.66 18.16
C SER A 257 4.15 -28.49 17.19
N VAL A 258 4.14 -28.16 15.90
CA VAL A 258 3.32 -28.85 14.90
C VAL A 258 3.91 -30.21 14.50
N GLY A 259 5.18 -30.48 14.83
CA GLY A 259 5.86 -31.71 14.46
C GLY A 259 6.25 -31.79 12.98
N ALA A 260 6.76 -32.94 12.55
CA ALA A 260 7.12 -33.15 11.14
C ALA A 260 5.86 -33.26 10.30
N THR A 261 5.60 -32.30 9.43
CA THR A 261 4.50 -32.31 8.48
C THR A 261 4.95 -32.86 7.13
N SER A 262 4.04 -33.42 6.36
CA SER A 262 4.31 -33.87 4.98
C SER A 262 4.54 -32.71 4.00
N VAL A 263 4.31 -31.48 4.45
CA VAL A 263 4.42 -30.28 3.62
C VAL A 263 5.87 -29.77 3.60
N PRO A 264 6.56 -29.73 2.45
CA PRO A 264 7.96 -29.39 2.33
C PRO A 264 8.18 -27.87 2.38
N ILE A 265 7.69 -27.20 3.43
CA ILE A 265 7.81 -25.76 3.63
C ILE A 265 8.87 -25.48 4.68
N TYR A 266 9.97 -24.89 4.24
CA TYR A 266 11.13 -24.53 5.03
C TYR A 266 11.45 -23.04 4.87
N LYS A 267 12.60 -22.59 5.37
CA LYS A 267 13.02 -21.18 5.30
C LYS A 267 13.10 -20.61 3.88
N PRO A 268 13.57 -21.34 2.84
CA PRO A 268 13.55 -20.85 1.47
C PRO A 268 12.15 -20.54 0.95
N GLU A 269 11.18 -21.42 1.21
CA GLU A 269 9.78 -21.24 0.81
C GLU A 269 9.14 -20.05 1.52
N ILE A 270 9.41 -19.90 2.82
CA ILE A 270 8.94 -18.76 3.62
C ILE A 270 9.51 -17.45 3.08
N ALA A 271 10.80 -17.44 2.74
CA ALA A 271 11.43 -16.26 2.14
C ALA A 271 10.83 -15.92 0.77
N LEU A 272 10.57 -16.92 -0.08
CA LEU A 272 9.91 -16.71 -1.38
C LEU A 272 8.49 -16.14 -1.22
N ALA A 273 7.75 -16.63 -0.25
CA ALA A 273 6.43 -16.11 0.08
C ALA A 273 6.50 -14.63 0.57
N GLY A 274 7.50 -14.30 1.37
CA GLY A 274 7.79 -12.91 1.74
C GLY A 274 8.11 -12.03 0.52
N VAL A 275 8.86 -12.55 -0.46
CA VAL A 275 9.11 -11.86 -1.74
C VAL A 275 7.80 -11.60 -2.49
N LEU A 276 6.89 -12.58 -2.56
CA LEU A 276 5.60 -12.42 -3.23
C LEU A 276 4.74 -11.29 -2.62
N ILE A 277 4.84 -11.06 -1.31
CA ILE A 277 4.17 -9.93 -0.64
C ILE A 277 4.91 -8.62 -0.90
N ALA A 278 6.24 -8.61 -0.80
CA ALA A 278 7.04 -7.39 -0.89
C ALA A 278 7.16 -6.84 -2.32
N LEU A 279 7.26 -7.73 -3.32
CA LEU A 279 7.52 -7.36 -4.70
C LEU A 279 6.47 -6.39 -5.29
N PRO A 280 5.15 -6.62 -5.15
CA PRO A 280 4.15 -5.68 -5.67
C PRO A 280 4.24 -4.30 -5.00
N ILE A 281 4.53 -4.24 -3.70
CA ILE A 281 4.74 -2.96 -2.98
C ILE A 281 5.94 -2.21 -3.58
N MET A 282 7.04 -2.91 -3.83
CA MET A 282 8.24 -2.33 -4.45
C MET A 282 7.96 -1.81 -5.86
N ILE A 283 7.23 -2.59 -6.68
CA ILE A 283 6.87 -2.20 -8.05
C ILE A 283 5.99 -0.93 -8.03
N VAL A 284 4.93 -0.93 -7.22
CA VAL A 284 4.02 0.22 -7.11
C VAL A 284 4.75 1.45 -6.59
N PHE A 285 5.67 1.29 -5.61
CA PHE A 285 6.51 2.38 -5.13
C PHE A 285 7.41 2.93 -6.23
N MET A 286 8.13 2.08 -6.99
CA MET A 286 9.01 2.51 -8.08
C MET A 286 8.26 3.28 -9.18
N ILE A 287 7.04 2.89 -9.48
CA ILE A 287 6.18 3.60 -10.45
C ILE A 287 5.72 4.94 -9.89
N SER A 288 5.35 4.97 -8.61
CA SER A 288 4.68 6.12 -7.97
C SER A 288 5.65 7.17 -7.42
N GLN A 289 6.89 6.82 -7.05
CA GLN A 289 7.84 7.68 -6.31
C GLN A 289 8.03 9.09 -6.89
N LYS A 290 8.13 9.22 -8.22
CA LYS A 290 8.30 10.53 -8.88
C LYS A 290 7.08 11.44 -8.73
N ARG A 291 5.89 10.85 -8.68
CA ARG A 291 4.61 11.58 -8.52
C ARG A 291 4.35 11.91 -7.05
N LEU A 292 4.74 11.00 -6.14
CA LEU A 292 4.65 11.20 -4.69
C LEU A 292 5.44 12.43 -4.25
N VAL A 293 6.71 12.53 -4.68
CA VAL A 293 7.58 13.66 -4.35
C VAL A 293 7.00 14.97 -4.86
N ARG A 294 6.46 15.01 -6.08
CA ARG A 294 5.83 16.22 -6.64
C ARG A 294 4.56 16.62 -5.87
N GLY A 295 3.71 15.65 -5.51
CA GLY A 295 2.48 15.90 -4.76
C GLY A 295 2.72 16.47 -3.37
N MET A 296 3.75 15.98 -2.66
CA MET A 296 4.12 16.49 -1.33
C MET A 296 4.72 17.89 -1.38
N LEU A 297 5.46 18.23 -2.44
CA LEU A 297 6.14 19.53 -2.57
C LEU A 297 5.21 20.65 -3.05
N SER A 298 4.18 20.34 -3.82
CA SER A 298 3.21 21.35 -4.28
C SER A 298 2.41 21.95 -3.13
N GLY A 299 2.29 21.28 -1.99
CA GLY A 299 1.66 21.80 -0.77
C GLY A 299 2.59 22.61 0.16
N SER A 300 3.91 22.57 -0.07
CA SER A 300 4.90 23.20 0.83
C SER A 300 5.47 24.53 0.32
N ILE A 301 5.20 24.90 -0.93
CA ILE A 301 5.67 26.18 -1.51
C ILE A 301 4.49 27.16 -1.50
N LYS A 302 4.32 27.84 -0.37
CA LYS A 302 3.68 29.14 -0.30
C LYS A 302 4.80 30.14 -0.12
N GLU A 303 5.18 30.84 -1.19
CA GLU A 303 5.69 32.20 -1.10
C GLU A 303 4.54 33.16 -1.18
#